data_c84a1e199ea8196f98da1dd6f29d92f6
#
_entry.id   c84a1e199ea8196f98da1dd6f29d92f6
#
_cell.length_a   1.000
_cell.length_b   1.000
_cell.length_c   1.000
_cell.angle_alpha   90.00
_cell.angle_beta   90.00
_cell.angle_gamma   90.00
#
_symmetry.space_group_name_H-M   'P 1'
#
loop_
_entity.id
_entity.type
_entity.pdbx_description
1 polymer ?
#
loop_
_entity_poly.entity_id
_entity_poly.type
_entity_poly.pdbx_seq_one_letter_code
_entity_poly.pdbx_strand_id
1 'polypeptide(L)'
;MLHQHPLPFGNTMRYSFFRRKEGFTLIELMIAVAIIGILVALATGSFLSYQAKSKQAEAKINLGSIGELALAYKAEYDTYVTNWTGIGWQPQGNTRYRYWYNGAPAANTPTLPEVGINYADPGSATGNDTFTASAVGNVDSDARTDQWLYNQTRSFTILQNDVITP
;
A
#
# COMPACT_ATOMS: atom_id res chain seq x y z
N MET A 1 -67.74 -60.05 -21.72
CA MET A 1 -66.57 -59.83 -22.62
C MET A 1 -66.45 -58.33 -22.85
N LEU A 2 -65.58 -57.66 -22.09
CA LEU A 2 -65.34 -56.22 -22.21
C LEU A 2 -63.95 -56.00 -22.93
N HIS A 3 -64.06 -55.43 -24.09
CA HIS A 3 -62.98 -55.09 -24.96
C HIS A 3 -62.34 -53.77 -24.43
N GLN A 4 -61.09 -53.84 -23.89
CA GLN A 4 -60.33 -52.68 -23.52
C GLN A 4 -59.52 -52.19 -24.72
N HIS A 5 -59.77 -50.96 -25.17
CA HIS A 5 -58.96 -50.27 -26.14
C HIS A 5 -57.77 -49.64 -25.43
N PRO A 6 -56.54 -49.81 -25.91
CA PRO A 6 -55.38 -49.07 -25.37
C PRO A 6 -55.38 -47.64 -25.92
N LEU A 7 -55.12 -46.68 -25.02
CA LEU A 7 -54.94 -45.25 -25.35
C LEU A 7 -53.61 -45.03 -26.07
N PRO A 8 -53.54 -44.09 -27.03
CA PRO A 8 -52.33 -43.82 -27.73
C PRO A 8 -51.34 -43.07 -26.83
N PHE A 9 -50.10 -43.54 -26.77
CA PHE A 9 -48.99 -42.92 -26.08
C PHE A 9 -48.70 -41.53 -26.63
N GLY A 10 -48.79 -40.51 -25.79
CA GLY A 10 -48.47 -39.13 -26.11
C GLY A 10 -47.03 -38.96 -26.58
N ASN A 11 -46.87 -38.41 -27.75
CA ASN A 11 -45.61 -38.05 -28.37
C ASN A 11 -45.04 -36.79 -27.65
N THR A 12 -44.14 -36.97 -26.70
CA THR A 12 -43.46 -35.87 -26.05
C THR A 12 -42.49 -35.24 -27.02
N MET A 13 -42.89 -34.11 -27.61
CA MET A 13 -41.98 -33.25 -28.40
C MET A 13 -40.83 -32.78 -27.50
N ARG A 14 -39.66 -33.40 -27.68
CA ARG A 14 -38.42 -32.91 -27.13
C ARG A 14 -37.97 -31.67 -27.93
N TYR A 15 -38.24 -30.47 -27.39
CA TYR A 15 -37.65 -29.24 -27.89
C TYR A 15 -36.17 -29.27 -27.59
N SER A 16 -35.37 -29.64 -28.55
CA SER A 16 -33.89 -29.49 -28.51
C SER A 16 -33.58 -28.01 -28.71
N PHE A 17 -33.33 -27.29 -27.61
CA PHE A 17 -32.73 -25.96 -27.68
C PHE A 17 -31.29 -26.11 -28.12
N PHE A 18 -31.05 -26.08 -29.42
CA PHE A 18 -29.69 -25.88 -29.97
C PHE A 18 -29.25 -24.46 -29.59
N ARG A 19 -28.59 -24.30 -28.46
CA ARG A 19 -27.77 -23.09 -28.17
C ARG A 19 -26.72 -23.02 -29.26
N ARG A 20 -26.88 -22.11 -30.21
CA ARG A 20 -25.83 -21.74 -31.14
C ARG A 20 -24.65 -21.25 -30.29
N LYS A 21 -23.56 -21.97 -30.27
CA LYS A 21 -22.29 -21.51 -29.73
C LYS A 21 -21.71 -20.57 -30.79
N GLU A 22 -22.07 -19.31 -30.69
CA GLU A 22 -21.44 -18.29 -31.52
C GLU A 22 -20.04 -18.07 -30.94
N GLY A 23 -19.01 -18.36 -31.72
CA GLY A 23 -17.62 -18.09 -31.38
C GLY A 23 -17.28 -16.64 -31.69
N PHE A 24 -16.33 -16.07 -30.95
CA PHE A 24 -15.78 -14.75 -31.23
C PHE A 24 -15.12 -14.72 -32.60
N THR A 25 -15.34 -13.66 -33.34
CA THR A 25 -14.62 -13.42 -34.60
C THR A 25 -13.22 -12.89 -34.31
N LEU A 26 -12.28 -13.14 -35.23
CA LEU A 26 -10.91 -12.64 -35.10
C LEU A 26 -10.87 -11.11 -35.04
N ILE A 27 -11.75 -10.43 -35.79
CA ILE A 27 -11.82 -8.97 -35.82
C ILE A 27 -12.33 -8.38 -34.48
N GLU A 28 -13.31 -9.03 -33.81
CA GLU A 28 -13.77 -8.61 -32.49
C GLU A 28 -12.66 -8.67 -31.45
N LEU A 29 -11.85 -9.74 -31.49
CA LEU A 29 -10.71 -9.85 -30.60
C LEU A 29 -9.67 -8.76 -30.87
N MET A 30 -9.39 -8.48 -32.15
CA MET A 30 -8.43 -7.42 -32.53
C MET A 30 -8.87 -6.04 -32.07
N ILE A 31 -10.14 -5.70 -32.23
CA ILE A 31 -10.70 -4.42 -31.77
C ILE A 31 -10.64 -4.34 -30.23
N ALA A 32 -11.02 -5.42 -29.53
CA ALA A 32 -10.98 -5.47 -28.09
C ALA A 32 -9.57 -5.23 -27.52
N VAL A 33 -8.55 -5.91 -28.05
CA VAL A 33 -7.17 -5.72 -27.59
C VAL A 33 -6.62 -4.33 -27.95
N ALA A 34 -7.03 -3.76 -29.08
CA ALA A 34 -6.63 -2.41 -29.46
C ALA A 34 -7.18 -1.36 -28.47
N ILE A 35 -8.44 -1.48 -28.08
CA ILE A 35 -9.07 -0.57 -27.09
C ILE A 35 -8.42 -0.74 -25.72
N ILE A 36 -8.21 -1.98 -25.26
CA ILE A 36 -7.54 -2.26 -23.98
C ILE A 36 -6.11 -1.68 -23.99
N GLY A 37 -5.38 -1.84 -25.08
CA GLY A 37 -4.02 -1.30 -25.22
C GLY A 37 -3.97 0.22 -25.02
N ILE A 38 -4.90 0.96 -25.62
CA ILE A 38 -5.00 2.42 -25.45
C ILE A 38 -5.33 2.78 -24.01
N LEU A 39 -6.31 2.09 -23.40
CA LEU A 39 -6.71 2.37 -22.01
C LEU A 39 -5.57 2.10 -21.02
N VAL A 40 -4.84 1.01 -21.17
CA VAL A 40 -3.67 0.67 -20.34
C VAL A 40 -2.58 1.72 -20.48
N ALA A 41 -2.28 2.17 -21.72
CA ALA A 41 -1.26 3.19 -21.97
C ALA A 41 -1.57 4.51 -21.21
N LEU A 42 -2.83 4.92 -21.17
CA LEU A 42 -3.27 6.13 -20.45
C LEU A 42 -3.31 5.93 -18.92
N ALA A 43 -3.63 4.74 -18.44
CA ALA A 43 -3.82 4.47 -17.03
C ALA A 43 -2.50 4.25 -16.26
N THR A 44 -1.43 3.81 -16.91
CA THR A 44 -0.21 3.33 -16.25
C THR A 44 0.46 4.40 -15.38
N GLY A 45 0.61 5.63 -15.86
CA GLY A 45 1.25 6.73 -15.10
C GLY A 45 0.52 7.05 -13.81
N SER A 46 -0.81 7.20 -13.88
CA SER A 46 -1.63 7.46 -12.70
C SER A 46 -1.60 6.30 -11.71
N PHE A 47 -1.62 5.08 -12.19
CA PHE A 47 -1.58 3.88 -11.34
C PHE A 47 -0.29 3.80 -10.50
N LEU A 48 0.88 4.04 -11.11
CA LEU A 48 2.17 4.04 -10.41
C LEU A 48 2.22 5.13 -9.33
N SER A 49 1.72 6.33 -9.62
CA SER A 49 1.64 7.42 -8.65
C SER A 49 0.73 7.06 -7.46
N TYR A 50 -0.43 6.44 -7.70
CA TYR A 50 -1.31 5.97 -6.61
C TYR A 50 -0.67 4.86 -5.79
N GLN A 51 0.06 3.95 -6.42
CA GLN A 51 0.79 2.90 -5.73
C GLN A 51 1.88 3.47 -4.81
N ALA A 52 2.65 4.46 -5.28
CA ALA A 52 3.66 5.14 -4.48
C ALA A 52 3.02 5.87 -3.28
N LYS A 53 1.93 6.61 -3.49
CA LYS A 53 1.18 7.27 -2.41
C LYS A 53 0.61 6.28 -1.38
N SER A 54 0.18 5.11 -1.81
CA SER A 54 -0.27 4.04 -0.90
C SER A 54 0.87 3.53 -0.02
N LYS A 55 2.08 3.42 -0.57
CA LYS A 55 3.27 3.05 0.20
C LYS A 55 3.66 4.15 1.21
N GLN A 56 3.49 5.43 0.88
CA GLN A 56 3.70 6.54 1.82
C GLN A 56 2.75 6.53 3.02
N ALA A 57 1.58 5.92 2.89
CA ALA A 57 0.65 5.78 4.01
C ALA A 57 1.26 4.99 5.18
N GLU A 58 2.14 4.01 4.90
CA GLU A 58 2.87 3.27 5.93
C GLU A 58 3.72 4.20 6.80
N ALA A 59 4.49 5.12 6.20
CA ALA A 59 5.29 6.08 6.95
C ALA A 59 4.44 6.94 7.88
N LYS A 60 3.32 7.45 7.39
CA LYS A 60 2.41 8.30 8.16
C LYS A 60 1.78 7.56 9.35
N ILE A 61 1.31 6.32 9.13
CA ILE A 61 0.70 5.51 10.17
C ILE A 61 1.72 5.21 11.27
N ASN A 62 2.91 4.77 10.90
CA ASN A 62 3.95 4.40 11.86
C ASN A 62 4.51 5.62 12.59
N LEU A 63 4.78 6.74 11.90
CA LEU A 63 5.21 7.98 12.56
C LEU A 63 4.13 8.53 13.49
N GLY A 64 2.86 8.44 13.10
CA GLY A 64 1.74 8.80 13.98
C GLY A 64 1.71 7.95 15.27
N SER A 65 1.89 6.64 15.11
CA SER A 65 1.97 5.70 16.25
C SER A 65 3.16 6.00 17.17
N ILE A 66 4.34 6.28 16.60
CA ILE A 66 5.52 6.72 17.37
C ILE A 66 5.20 7.99 18.14
N GLY A 67 4.54 8.95 17.49
CA GLY A 67 4.17 10.21 18.13
C GLY A 67 3.18 10.06 19.28
N GLU A 68 2.17 9.21 19.15
CA GLU A 68 1.21 8.95 20.23
C GLU A 68 1.89 8.31 21.44
N LEU A 69 2.81 7.37 21.22
CA LEU A 69 3.60 6.75 22.29
C LEU A 69 4.59 7.73 22.93
N ALA A 70 5.22 8.60 22.13
CA ALA A 70 6.09 9.66 22.65
C ALA A 70 5.30 10.66 23.52
N LEU A 71 4.08 11.03 23.11
CA LEU A 71 3.17 11.87 23.91
C LEU A 71 2.75 11.19 25.23
N ALA A 72 2.47 9.89 25.19
CA ALA A 72 2.15 9.12 26.39
C ALA A 72 3.36 9.08 27.36
N TYR A 73 4.56 8.87 26.84
CA TYR A 73 5.78 8.92 27.64
C TYR A 73 6.01 10.31 28.27
N LYS A 74 5.82 11.39 27.49
CA LYS A 74 5.88 12.77 28.01
C LYS A 74 4.88 13.01 29.15
N ALA A 75 3.68 12.48 29.04
CA ALA A 75 2.64 12.64 30.08
C ALA A 75 3.02 11.94 31.39
N GLU A 76 3.81 10.86 31.32
CA GLU A 76 4.23 10.10 32.50
C GLU A 76 5.55 10.63 33.12
N TYR A 77 6.51 11.00 32.26
CA TYR A 77 7.88 11.34 32.69
C TYR A 77 8.24 12.82 32.51
N ASP A 78 7.34 13.63 32.01
CA ASP A 78 7.53 15.06 31.71
C ASP A 78 8.69 15.39 30.76
N THR A 79 9.06 14.45 29.90
CA THR A 79 10.11 14.60 28.89
C THR A 79 9.87 13.70 27.69
N TYR A 80 10.36 14.10 26.50
CA TYR A 80 10.43 13.23 25.33
C TYR A 80 11.79 12.51 25.21
N VAL A 81 12.75 12.83 26.08
CA VAL A 81 14.11 12.25 26.00
C VAL A 81 14.07 10.80 26.47
N THR A 82 13.99 9.89 25.52
CA THR A 82 14.00 8.44 25.76
C THR A 82 14.45 7.69 24.51
N ASN A 83 14.44 6.39 24.59
CA ASN A 83 14.80 5.48 23.48
C ASN A 83 13.58 4.65 23.06
N TRP A 84 13.76 3.78 22.09
CA TRP A 84 12.71 2.90 21.57
C TRP A 84 12.05 2.00 22.63
N THR A 85 12.84 1.51 23.59
CA THR A 85 12.30 0.71 24.71
C THR A 85 11.43 1.56 25.61
N GLY A 86 11.84 2.80 25.87
CA GLY A 86 11.08 3.73 26.73
C GLY A 86 9.71 4.09 26.13
N ILE A 87 9.64 4.40 24.85
CA ILE A 87 8.35 4.66 24.20
C ILE A 87 7.58 3.39 23.88
N GLY A 88 8.19 2.20 23.97
CA GLY A 88 7.52 0.92 23.75
C GLY A 88 7.10 0.66 22.30
N TRP A 89 7.67 1.34 21.31
CA TRP A 89 7.33 1.16 19.91
C TRP A 89 8.28 0.18 19.22
N GLN A 90 7.71 -0.69 18.38
CA GLN A 90 8.46 -1.58 17.49
C GLN A 90 7.75 -1.69 16.15
N PRO A 91 8.49 -1.76 15.03
CA PRO A 91 7.90 -1.97 13.72
C PRO A 91 7.20 -3.33 13.65
N GLN A 92 6.02 -3.36 13.06
CA GLN A 92 5.23 -4.57 12.85
C GLN A 92 5.54 -5.17 11.47
N GLY A 93 6.09 -6.38 11.46
CA GLY A 93 6.43 -7.08 10.22
C GLY A 93 7.60 -6.46 9.45
N ASN A 94 7.57 -6.60 8.12
CA ASN A 94 8.58 -6.06 7.23
C ASN A 94 8.15 -4.67 6.73
N THR A 95 8.77 -3.62 7.24
CA THR A 95 8.46 -2.23 6.88
C THR A 95 9.27 -1.78 5.65
N ARG A 96 8.71 -0.87 4.85
CA ARG A 96 9.43 -0.20 3.74
C ARG A 96 10.31 0.93 4.19
N TYR A 97 9.94 1.52 5.34
CA TYR A 97 10.61 2.66 5.91
C TYR A 97 11.46 2.25 7.09
N ARG A 98 12.59 2.92 7.20
CA ARG A 98 13.42 2.92 8.40
C ARG A 98 13.02 4.12 9.24
N TYR A 99 12.82 3.88 10.53
CA TYR A 99 12.35 4.91 11.48
C TYR A 99 13.43 5.29 12.45
N TRP A 100 13.48 6.56 12.83
CA TRP A 100 14.40 7.10 13.85
C TRP A 100 13.64 7.86 14.91
N TYR A 101 14.13 7.75 16.11
CA TYR A 101 13.71 8.52 17.27
C TYR A 101 14.94 8.82 18.11
N ASN A 102 15.15 10.09 18.52
CA ASN A 102 16.31 10.53 19.29
C ASN A 102 17.67 10.11 18.65
N GLY A 103 17.79 10.27 17.36
CA GLY A 103 19.00 9.93 16.60
C GLY A 103 19.31 8.44 16.44
N ALA A 104 18.46 7.55 16.99
CA ALA A 104 18.66 6.12 16.93
C ALA A 104 17.64 5.44 16.00
N PRO A 105 18.08 4.50 15.12
CA PRO A 105 17.17 3.72 14.28
C PRO A 105 16.38 2.73 15.13
N ALA A 106 15.15 2.44 14.73
CA ALA A 106 14.34 1.37 15.33
C ALA A 106 15.00 -0.01 15.11
N ALA A 107 14.87 -0.89 16.08
CA ALA A 107 15.29 -2.30 15.92
C ALA A 107 14.44 -2.97 14.81
N ASN A 108 15.02 -3.97 14.13
CA ASN A 108 14.37 -4.70 13.03
C ASN A 108 13.98 -3.83 11.81
N THR A 109 14.73 -2.76 11.57
CA THR A 109 14.60 -2.05 10.30
C THR A 109 14.94 -3.01 9.16
N PRO A 110 14.14 -3.01 8.08
CA PRO A 110 14.42 -3.89 6.96
C PRO A 110 15.81 -3.64 6.42
N THR A 111 16.49 -4.71 6.06
CA THR A 111 17.64 -4.62 5.16
C THR A 111 17.07 -4.21 3.82
N LEU A 112 17.05 -2.92 3.55
CA LEU A 112 16.54 -2.40 2.29
C LEU A 112 17.50 -2.83 1.18
N PRO A 113 17.02 -3.52 0.16
CA PRO A 113 17.89 -4.28 -0.78
C PRO A 113 18.62 -3.41 -1.79
N GLU A 114 18.46 -2.10 -1.75
CA GLU A 114 18.98 -1.23 -2.79
C GLU A 114 20.36 -0.66 -2.43
N VAL A 115 21.35 -1.14 -3.16
CA VAL A 115 22.73 -0.67 -3.08
C VAL A 115 22.82 0.79 -3.56
N GLY A 116 23.33 1.67 -2.70
CA GLY A 116 23.60 3.07 -3.05
C GLY A 116 22.60 4.11 -2.52
N ILE A 117 21.51 3.69 -1.86
CA ILE A 117 20.56 4.61 -1.24
C ILE A 117 21.00 4.97 0.18
N ASN A 118 21.02 6.26 0.47
CA ASN A 118 21.33 6.76 1.81
C ASN A 118 20.08 6.78 2.69
N TYR A 119 19.97 5.82 3.59
CA TYR A 119 18.91 5.74 4.59
C TYR A 119 19.36 6.37 5.93
N ALA A 120 20.10 7.45 5.90
CA ALA A 120 20.47 8.17 7.11
C ALA A 120 19.28 8.87 7.76
N ASP A 121 19.39 9.12 9.07
CA ASP A 121 18.38 9.91 9.79
C ASP A 121 18.30 11.34 9.23
N PRO A 122 17.15 11.77 8.71
CA PRO A 122 16.99 13.12 8.16
C PRO A 122 16.81 14.19 9.23
N GLY A 123 16.85 13.86 10.53
CA GLY A 123 16.80 14.84 11.59
C GLY A 123 15.85 14.49 12.76
N SER A 124 15.85 13.24 13.20
CA SER A 124 15.17 12.90 14.45
C SER A 124 15.90 13.51 15.65
N ALA A 125 15.14 14.05 16.61
CA ALA A 125 15.68 14.67 17.81
C ALA A 125 14.67 14.62 18.94
N THR A 126 15.14 14.68 20.18
CA THR A 126 14.29 14.81 21.36
C THR A 126 14.84 15.84 22.31
N GLY A 127 13.94 16.54 22.99
CA GLY A 127 14.19 17.45 24.09
C GLY A 127 13.14 17.25 25.18
N ASN A 128 13.18 18.06 26.24
CA ASN A 128 12.20 17.93 27.29
C ASN A 128 10.78 18.23 26.78
N ASP A 129 10.62 19.25 25.95
CA ASP A 129 9.31 19.73 25.49
C ASP A 129 9.05 19.50 24.01
N THR A 130 10.02 18.97 23.27
CA THR A 130 9.89 18.77 21.82
C THR A 130 10.43 17.41 21.42
N PHE A 131 9.85 16.82 20.38
CA PHE A 131 10.45 15.70 19.67
C PHE A 131 10.24 15.83 18.16
N THR A 132 11.11 15.19 17.42
CA THR A 132 10.95 14.93 16.00
C THR A 132 11.31 13.47 15.76
N ALA A 133 10.39 12.70 15.23
CA ALA A 133 10.63 11.37 14.71
C ALA A 133 10.77 11.45 13.19
N SER A 134 11.58 10.58 12.60
CA SER A 134 11.80 10.57 11.16
C SER A 134 11.62 9.19 10.54
N ALA A 135 11.30 9.19 9.25
CA ALA A 135 11.19 7.99 8.44
C ALA A 135 11.84 8.22 7.07
N VAL A 136 12.60 7.23 6.61
CA VAL A 136 13.21 7.22 5.27
C VAL A 136 12.89 5.89 4.61
N GLY A 137 12.41 5.93 3.38
CA GLY A 137 12.09 4.75 2.58
C GLY A 137 12.24 5.03 1.10
N ASN A 138 12.05 3.99 0.30
CA ASN A 138 11.93 4.08 -1.15
C ASN A 138 10.56 3.54 -1.55
N VAL A 139 9.79 4.32 -2.30
CA VAL A 139 8.43 3.96 -2.69
C VAL A 139 8.31 3.50 -4.14
N ASP A 140 9.32 3.73 -4.95
CA ASP A 140 9.40 3.26 -6.34
C ASP A 140 10.73 2.53 -6.62
N SER A 141 11.21 2.55 -7.86
CA SER A 141 12.40 1.79 -8.28
C SER A 141 13.59 2.71 -8.60
N ASP A 142 13.51 4.00 -8.25
CA ASP A 142 14.60 4.93 -8.51
C ASP A 142 15.56 5.06 -7.31
N ALA A 143 16.61 5.87 -7.44
CA ALA A 143 17.62 6.05 -6.41
C ALA A 143 17.26 7.12 -5.36
N ARG A 144 16.05 7.69 -5.43
CA ARG A 144 15.60 8.70 -4.48
C ARG A 144 15.00 8.03 -3.24
N THR A 145 14.97 8.79 -2.15
CA THR A 145 14.31 8.38 -0.92
C THR A 145 13.15 9.30 -0.60
N ASP A 146 12.10 8.72 -0.06
CA ASP A 146 11.00 9.43 0.56
C ASP A 146 11.35 9.71 2.02
N GLN A 147 11.36 10.98 2.44
CA GLN A 147 11.81 11.39 3.75
C GLN A 147 10.73 12.19 4.47
N TRP A 148 10.39 11.74 5.67
CA TRP A 148 9.32 12.29 6.49
C TRP A 148 9.82 12.65 7.87
N LEU A 149 9.33 13.78 8.40
CA LEU A 149 9.42 14.16 9.80
C LEU A 149 8.03 14.25 10.42
N TYR A 150 7.95 13.95 11.70
CA TYR A 150 6.76 14.08 12.53
C TYR A 150 7.12 14.61 13.89
N ASN A 151 6.37 15.56 14.43
CA ASN A 151 6.70 16.27 15.66
C ASN A 151 5.56 16.27 16.69
N GLN A 152 5.81 16.84 17.87
CA GLN A 152 4.87 16.96 19.00
C GLN A 152 3.59 17.75 18.64
N THR A 153 3.59 18.57 17.62
CA THR A 153 2.39 19.30 17.16
C THR A 153 1.52 18.47 16.22
N ARG A 154 1.84 17.17 16.06
CA ARG A 154 1.18 16.21 15.14
C ARG A 154 1.26 16.64 13.68
N SER A 155 2.32 17.33 13.33
CA SER A 155 2.57 17.83 11.97
C SER A 155 3.53 16.93 11.23
N PHE A 156 3.18 16.58 9.98
CA PHE A 156 4.06 15.89 9.06
C PHE A 156 4.78 16.89 8.16
N THR A 157 6.08 16.74 8.02
CA THR A 157 6.90 17.48 7.06
C THR A 157 7.56 16.51 6.10
N ILE A 158 7.42 16.76 4.81
CA ILE A 158 8.10 16.01 3.76
C ILE A 158 9.39 16.76 3.42
N LEU A 159 10.53 16.15 3.63
CA LEU A 159 11.83 16.70 3.23
C LEU A 159 12.14 16.31 1.79
N GLN A 160 11.84 15.10 1.41
CA GLN A 160 11.99 14.59 0.05
C GLN A 160 10.78 13.71 -0.29
N ASN A 161 10.20 13.94 -1.45
CA ASN A 161 9.08 13.16 -1.96
C ASN A 161 9.53 12.32 -3.15
N ASP A 162 9.41 11.02 -3.00
CA ASP A 162 9.83 10.00 -3.97
C ASP A 162 8.66 9.52 -4.86
N VAL A 163 7.55 10.22 -4.86
CA VAL A 163 6.44 9.89 -5.75
C VAL A 163 6.71 10.46 -7.13
N ILE A 164 6.80 9.56 -8.13
CA ILE A 164 6.83 9.96 -9.54
C ILE A 164 5.57 10.78 -9.83
N THR A 165 5.76 12.05 -10.16
CA THR A 165 4.69 12.87 -10.78
C THR A 165 4.69 12.58 -12.26
N PRO A 166 3.56 12.13 -12.83
CA PRO A 166 3.42 11.86 -14.26
C PRO A 166 3.61 13.10 -15.13
#